data_60fa9387b7c566a91ba2b3c402aed3b8
#
_entry.id   60fa9387b7c566a91ba2b3c402aed3b8
#
_cell.length_a   1.000
_cell.length_b   1.000
_cell.length_c   1.000
_cell.angle_alpha   90.00
_cell.angle_beta   90.00
_cell.angle_gamma   90.00
#
_symmetry.space_group_name_H-M   'P 1'
#
loop_
_entity.id
_entity.type
_entity.pdbx_description
1 polymer ?
#
loop_
_entity_poly.entity_id
_entity_poly.type
_entity_poly.pdbx_seq_one_letter_code
_entity_poly.pdbx_strand_id
1 'polypeptide(L)'
;MSGHSKWKNIMHKKEKTDAQRASVFTKVGKEIAVAVKAGGPDPVSNSKLRDLISKAKSLNVPNDNIDRIIKKASGADGAVYEEISYEGYGPSGVAVIVEAATDNRNRTAAEVRHFFDKFGGNLGQSGCVGYLFTEKGIIIIDNSEGGVDEDKLMEDALESGAEDFAADGDIFEITTEPSDLEAVRDELETMGYAIASCEKDKIPSNYVDLTDEDDIKKMNALLEHLEENDDVVSIYHNWNDGE
;
A
#
# COMPACT_ATOMS: atom_id res chain seq x y z
N MET A 1 8.88 -14.62 -5.33
CA MET A 1 8.27 -13.88 -6.46
C MET A 1 6.98 -13.22 -5.97
N SER A 2 7.09 -12.15 -5.21
CA SER A 2 5.95 -11.56 -4.48
C SER A 2 5.61 -10.11 -4.87
N GLY A 3 6.42 -9.46 -5.69
CA GLY A 3 6.24 -8.05 -6.03
C GLY A 3 5.35 -7.76 -7.23
N HIS A 4 5.02 -8.76 -8.01
CA HIS A 4 4.33 -8.59 -9.29
C HIS A 4 2.91 -8.00 -9.17
N SER A 5 2.17 -8.36 -8.12
CA SER A 5 0.80 -7.92 -7.88
C SER A 5 0.72 -6.39 -7.62
N LYS A 6 1.69 -5.84 -6.90
CA LYS A 6 1.65 -4.44 -6.51
C LYS A 6 2.07 -3.49 -7.62
N TRP A 7 3.10 -3.86 -8.40
CA TRP A 7 3.52 -3.05 -9.55
C TRP A 7 2.43 -3.00 -10.63
N LYS A 8 1.80 -4.12 -10.94
CA LYS A 8 0.64 -4.12 -11.86
C LYS A 8 -0.46 -3.21 -11.37
N ASN A 9 -0.76 -3.24 -10.08
CA ASN A 9 -1.68 -2.29 -9.46
C ASN A 9 -1.21 -0.83 -9.61
N ILE A 10 0.10 -0.56 -9.58
CA ILE A 10 0.68 0.77 -9.81
C ILE A 10 0.60 1.14 -11.30
N MET A 11 0.86 0.22 -12.22
CA MET A 11 0.74 0.46 -13.67
C MET A 11 -0.70 0.72 -14.09
N HIS A 12 -1.66 -0.05 -13.60
CA HIS A 12 -3.10 0.25 -13.78
C HIS A 12 -3.51 1.59 -13.14
N LYS A 13 -2.73 2.09 -12.18
CA LYS A 13 -2.90 3.43 -11.60
C LYS A 13 -2.51 4.57 -12.55
N LYS A 14 -1.65 4.36 -13.55
CA LYS A 14 -1.30 5.41 -14.55
C LYS A 14 -2.49 5.81 -15.43
N GLU A 15 -3.50 4.95 -15.60
CA GLU A 15 -4.71 5.20 -16.40
C GLU A 15 -5.93 5.65 -15.59
N LYS A 16 -5.77 5.96 -14.30
CA LYS A 16 -6.88 6.34 -13.43
C LYS A 16 -7.62 7.58 -13.92
N THR A 17 -8.95 7.46 -13.94
CA THR A 17 -9.85 8.59 -14.18
C THR A 17 -9.70 9.67 -13.10
N ASP A 18 -10.14 10.90 -13.37
CA ASP A 18 -10.08 12.01 -12.39
C ASP A 18 -10.83 11.69 -11.08
N ALA A 19 -11.90 10.89 -11.14
CA ALA A 19 -12.63 10.43 -9.96
C ALA A 19 -11.78 9.47 -9.10
N GLN A 20 -11.08 8.53 -9.72
CA GLN A 20 -10.18 7.63 -9.00
C GLN A 20 -8.98 8.34 -8.40
N ARG A 21 -8.43 9.37 -9.08
CA ARG A 21 -7.39 10.23 -8.50
C ARG A 21 -7.90 11.00 -7.28
N ALA A 22 -9.13 11.53 -7.33
CA ALA A 22 -9.73 12.23 -6.20
C ALA A 22 -9.92 11.30 -4.98
N SER A 23 -10.34 10.04 -5.20
CA SER A 23 -10.45 9.03 -4.13
C SER A 23 -9.08 8.73 -3.50
N VAL A 24 -8.03 8.52 -4.30
CA VAL A 24 -6.65 8.32 -3.81
C VAL A 24 -6.20 9.49 -2.95
N PHE A 25 -6.45 10.75 -3.38
CA PHE A 25 -6.09 11.93 -2.60
C PHE A 25 -6.86 12.01 -1.28
N THR A 26 -8.12 11.59 -1.28
CA THR A 26 -8.94 11.53 -0.06
C THR A 26 -8.39 10.52 0.92
N LYS A 27 -8.04 9.32 0.47
CA LYS A 27 -7.49 8.23 1.29
C LYS A 27 -6.16 8.64 1.94
N VAL A 28 -5.20 9.08 1.13
CA VAL A 28 -3.90 9.57 1.65
C VAL A 28 -4.09 10.76 2.60
N GLY A 29 -5.06 11.63 2.32
CA GLY A 29 -5.40 12.74 3.20
C GLY A 29 -5.90 12.31 4.57
N LYS A 30 -6.66 11.21 4.66
CA LYS A 30 -7.10 10.62 5.94
C LYS A 30 -5.93 10.02 6.70
N GLU A 31 -5.04 9.27 6.03
CA GLU A 31 -3.81 8.71 6.64
C GLU A 31 -2.93 9.83 7.23
N ILE A 32 -2.69 10.91 6.48
CA ILE A 32 -1.95 12.08 6.96
C ILE A 32 -2.64 12.69 8.19
N ALA A 33 -3.97 12.84 8.17
CA ALA A 33 -4.69 13.42 9.30
C ALA A 33 -4.56 12.56 10.57
N VAL A 34 -4.60 11.23 10.45
CA VAL A 34 -4.35 10.30 11.56
C VAL A 34 -2.92 10.44 12.09
N ALA A 35 -1.93 10.44 11.20
CA ALA A 35 -0.52 10.58 11.59
C ALA A 35 -0.25 11.89 12.32
N VAL A 36 -0.83 13.01 11.85
CA VAL A 36 -0.72 14.31 12.50
C VAL A 36 -1.35 14.31 13.91
N LYS A 37 -2.51 13.68 14.07
CA LYS A 37 -3.16 13.57 15.39
C LYS A 37 -2.37 12.73 16.37
N ALA A 38 -1.71 11.66 15.91
CA ALA A 38 -0.93 10.75 16.73
C ALA A 38 0.44 11.30 17.12
N GLY A 39 1.17 11.89 16.16
CA GLY A 39 2.59 12.26 16.33
C GLY A 39 2.91 13.75 16.12
N GLY A 40 1.89 14.59 15.87
CA GLY A 40 2.07 16.03 15.60
C GLY A 40 2.36 16.36 14.14
N PRO A 41 2.34 17.66 13.78
CA PRO A 41 2.40 18.11 12.39
C PRO A 41 3.81 18.26 11.82
N ASP A 42 4.86 18.02 12.61
CA ASP A 42 6.24 18.16 12.16
C ASP A 42 6.79 16.82 11.64
N PRO A 43 7.08 16.71 10.32
CA PRO A 43 7.59 15.47 9.73
C PRO A 43 9.01 15.11 10.21
N VAL A 44 9.76 16.04 10.83
CA VAL A 44 11.09 15.74 11.39
C VAL A 44 10.94 14.86 12.64
N SER A 45 9.94 15.11 13.46
CA SER A 45 9.66 14.36 14.70
C SER A 45 8.62 13.23 14.51
N ASN A 46 7.88 13.23 13.39
CA ASN A 46 6.83 12.27 13.07
C ASN A 46 7.20 11.48 11.81
N SER A 47 7.89 10.34 11.99
CA SER A 47 8.34 9.49 10.89
C SER A 47 7.18 8.99 10.03
N LYS A 48 6.06 8.57 10.65
CA LYS A 48 4.86 8.14 9.91
C LYS A 48 4.31 9.25 9.00
N LEU A 49 4.29 10.50 9.48
CA LEU A 49 3.88 11.63 8.66
C LEU A 49 4.84 11.87 7.49
N ARG A 50 6.15 11.72 7.73
CA ARG A 50 7.18 11.86 6.69
C ARG A 50 6.99 10.83 5.58
N ASP A 51 6.80 9.55 5.94
CA ASP A 51 6.54 8.46 5.00
C ASP A 51 5.28 8.74 4.16
N LEU A 52 4.19 9.18 4.81
CA LEU A 52 2.93 9.52 4.14
C LEU A 52 3.04 10.76 3.23
N ILE A 53 3.87 11.74 3.58
CA ILE A 53 4.17 12.88 2.68
C ILE A 53 4.92 12.38 1.43
N SER A 54 5.88 11.48 1.58
CA SER A 54 6.60 10.88 0.47
C SER A 54 5.65 10.06 -0.43
N LYS A 55 4.79 9.23 0.15
CA LYS A 55 3.72 8.50 -0.54
C LYS A 55 2.76 9.44 -1.29
N ALA A 56 2.33 10.53 -0.65
CA ALA A 56 1.46 11.52 -1.29
C ALA A 56 2.11 12.17 -2.51
N LYS A 57 3.40 12.52 -2.43
CA LYS A 57 4.17 13.08 -3.54
C LYS A 57 4.33 12.09 -4.70
N SER A 58 4.63 10.81 -4.44
CA SER A 58 4.71 9.79 -5.48
C SER A 58 3.37 9.56 -6.20
N LEU A 59 2.26 9.82 -5.51
CA LEU A 59 0.89 9.82 -6.06
C LEU A 59 0.50 11.14 -6.75
N ASN A 60 1.43 12.08 -6.91
CA ASN A 60 1.21 13.40 -7.48
C ASN A 60 0.17 14.26 -6.75
N VAL A 61 0.04 14.11 -5.43
CA VAL A 61 -0.76 15.02 -4.60
C VAL A 61 -0.04 16.36 -4.51
N PRO A 62 -0.70 17.51 -4.87
CA PRO A 62 -0.07 18.81 -4.81
C PRO A 62 0.38 19.17 -3.37
N ASN A 63 1.57 19.77 -3.24
CA ASN A 63 2.12 20.18 -1.93
C ASN A 63 1.14 21.06 -1.13
N ASP A 64 0.48 22.02 -1.79
CA ASP A 64 -0.53 22.89 -1.15
C ASP A 64 -1.68 22.09 -0.51
N ASN A 65 -2.05 20.95 -1.11
CA ASN A 65 -3.07 20.07 -0.54
C ASN A 65 -2.54 19.33 0.69
N ILE A 66 -1.31 18.83 0.64
CA ILE A 66 -0.65 18.18 1.77
C ILE A 66 -0.56 19.15 2.95
N ASP A 67 -0.06 20.36 2.74
CA ASP A 67 0.08 21.40 3.76
C ASP A 67 -1.28 21.78 4.37
N ARG A 68 -2.31 21.88 3.53
CA ARG A 68 -3.68 22.18 3.97
C ARG A 68 -4.25 21.08 4.84
N ILE A 69 -4.00 19.80 4.50
CA ILE A 69 -4.44 18.64 5.29
C ILE A 69 -3.73 18.64 6.66
N ILE A 70 -2.42 18.81 6.68
CA ILE A 70 -1.62 18.86 7.91
C ILE A 70 -2.12 20.00 8.82
N LYS A 71 -2.31 21.20 8.26
CA LYS A 71 -2.80 22.36 9.00
C LYS A 71 -4.21 22.13 9.56
N LYS A 72 -5.12 21.55 8.76
CA LYS A 72 -6.48 21.24 9.20
C LYS A 72 -6.49 20.18 10.31
N ALA A 73 -5.67 19.13 10.16
CA ALA A 73 -5.58 18.06 11.16
C ALA A 73 -4.96 18.53 12.48
N SER A 74 -4.07 19.53 12.46
CA SER A 74 -3.47 20.16 13.67
C SER A 74 -4.46 21.03 14.44
N GLY A 75 -5.53 21.48 13.82
CA GLY A 75 -6.55 22.33 14.44
C GLY A 75 -7.50 21.57 15.35
N ALA A 76 -8.23 22.34 16.20
CA ALA A 76 -9.23 21.77 17.12
C ALA A 76 -10.48 21.21 16.38
N ASP A 77 -10.79 21.78 15.21
CA ASP A 77 -11.99 21.44 14.40
C ASP A 77 -11.70 20.40 13.31
N GLY A 78 -10.50 19.79 13.31
CA GLY A 78 -10.13 18.74 12.34
C GLY A 78 -10.97 17.48 12.54
N ALA A 79 -11.44 16.87 11.44
CA ALA A 79 -12.09 15.57 11.50
C ALA A 79 -11.15 14.55 12.22
N VAL A 80 -11.72 13.78 13.12
CA VAL A 80 -10.98 12.76 13.84
C VAL A 80 -11.19 11.44 13.09
N TYR A 81 -10.13 10.97 12.44
CA TYR A 81 -10.10 9.64 11.85
C TYR A 81 -9.35 8.69 12.77
N GLU A 82 -9.77 7.43 12.78
CA GLU A 82 -9.06 6.33 13.43
C GLU A 82 -8.64 5.29 12.40
N GLU A 83 -7.48 4.69 12.62
CA GLU A 83 -7.02 3.55 11.82
C GLU A 83 -7.59 2.27 12.39
N ILE A 84 -8.07 1.41 11.49
CA ILE A 84 -8.63 0.11 11.83
C ILE A 84 -8.15 -0.89 10.81
N SER A 85 -7.70 -2.05 11.29
CA SER A 85 -7.39 -3.20 10.44
C SER A 85 -8.51 -4.24 10.57
N TYR A 86 -9.01 -4.69 9.43
CA TYR A 86 -9.95 -5.80 9.32
C TYR A 86 -9.24 -6.98 8.67
N GLU A 87 -9.50 -8.16 9.17
CA GLU A 87 -8.88 -9.40 8.70
C GLU A 87 -9.95 -10.43 8.36
N GLY A 88 -9.75 -11.17 7.30
CA GLY A 88 -10.69 -12.17 6.86
C GLY A 88 -10.16 -13.08 5.76
N TYR A 89 -11.03 -13.95 5.32
CA TYR A 89 -10.77 -14.84 4.20
C TYR A 89 -11.72 -14.50 3.05
N GLY A 90 -11.16 -14.32 1.86
CA GLY A 90 -11.89 -14.26 0.59
C GLY A 90 -12.26 -15.66 0.07
N PRO A 91 -12.74 -15.75 -1.18
CA PRO A 91 -13.04 -17.02 -1.84
C PRO A 91 -11.87 -18.00 -1.75
N SER A 92 -12.19 -19.28 -1.59
CA SER A 92 -11.23 -20.39 -1.51
C SER A 92 -10.11 -20.22 -0.47
N GLY A 93 -10.37 -19.41 0.57
CA GLY A 93 -9.44 -19.25 1.69
C GLY A 93 -8.29 -18.28 1.45
N VAL A 94 -8.39 -17.39 0.47
CA VAL A 94 -7.44 -16.29 0.29
C VAL A 94 -7.45 -15.40 1.53
N ALA A 95 -6.31 -15.24 2.19
CA ALA A 95 -6.17 -14.33 3.33
C ALA A 95 -6.19 -12.88 2.84
N VAL A 96 -6.98 -12.03 3.52
CA VAL A 96 -7.13 -10.61 3.16
C VAL A 96 -7.03 -9.75 4.42
N ILE A 97 -6.17 -8.72 4.37
CA ILE A 97 -6.10 -7.65 5.36
C ILE A 97 -6.60 -6.37 4.69
N VAL A 98 -7.51 -5.67 5.35
CA VAL A 98 -8.05 -4.38 4.89
C VAL A 98 -7.72 -3.32 5.93
N GLU A 99 -6.90 -2.35 5.57
CA GLU A 99 -6.61 -1.20 6.40
C GLU A 99 -7.53 -0.04 6.04
N ALA A 100 -8.12 0.57 7.03
CA ALA A 100 -9.06 1.66 6.87
C ALA A 100 -8.71 2.85 7.77
N ALA A 101 -8.99 4.06 7.26
CA ALA A 101 -8.95 5.31 8.01
C ALA A 101 -10.35 5.94 7.96
N THR A 102 -11.06 5.92 9.08
CA THR A 102 -12.49 6.28 9.11
C THR A 102 -12.84 7.20 10.28
N ASP A 103 -13.87 8.00 10.08
CA ASP A 103 -14.55 8.79 11.11
C ASP A 103 -15.74 8.02 11.75
N ASN A 104 -16.09 6.84 11.20
CA ASN A 104 -17.19 6.03 11.69
C ASN A 104 -16.92 4.52 11.59
N ARG A 105 -16.31 3.98 12.63
CA ARG A 105 -15.94 2.58 12.76
C ARG A 105 -17.08 1.59 12.46
N ASN A 106 -18.29 1.90 12.92
CA ASN A 106 -19.41 0.99 12.74
C ASN A 106 -19.90 0.92 11.30
N ARG A 107 -19.91 2.05 10.60
CA ARG A 107 -20.22 2.12 9.18
C ARG A 107 -19.23 1.28 8.40
N THR A 108 -17.94 1.57 8.53
CA THR A 108 -16.87 0.88 7.78
C THR A 108 -16.85 -0.61 8.08
N ALA A 109 -17.01 -1.02 9.34
CA ALA A 109 -17.08 -2.44 9.70
C ALA A 109 -18.27 -3.17 9.04
N ALA A 110 -19.43 -2.50 8.94
CA ALA A 110 -20.61 -3.08 8.30
C ALA A 110 -20.42 -3.21 6.78
N GLU A 111 -19.83 -2.21 6.14
CA GLU A 111 -19.55 -2.20 4.70
C GLU A 111 -18.51 -3.26 4.33
N VAL A 112 -17.37 -3.31 5.04
CA VAL A 112 -16.33 -4.31 4.81
C VAL A 112 -16.89 -5.72 5.00
N ARG A 113 -17.65 -5.97 6.08
CA ARG A 113 -18.30 -7.27 6.29
C ARG A 113 -19.25 -7.62 5.16
N HIS A 114 -20.06 -6.66 4.72
CA HIS A 114 -20.98 -6.87 3.61
C HIS A 114 -20.27 -7.30 2.33
N PHE A 115 -19.11 -6.69 2.01
CA PHE A 115 -18.35 -7.07 0.82
C PHE A 115 -17.80 -8.49 0.93
N PHE A 116 -17.20 -8.86 2.08
CA PHE A 116 -16.74 -10.23 2.30
C PHE A 116 -17.89 -11.24 2.14
N ASP A 117 -19.02 -11.02 2.82
CA ASP A 117 -20.18 -11.92 2.77
C ASP A 117 -20.77 -12.03 1.36
N LYS A 118 -20.86 -10.89 0.63
CA LYS A 118 -21.42 -10.81 -0.71
C LYS A 118 -20.60 -11.59 -1.74
N PHE A 119 -19.28 -11.58 -1.60
CA PHE A 119 -18.38 -12.19 -2.56
C PHE A 119 -17.78 -13.52 -2.11
N GLY A 120 -18.46 -14.21 -1.18
CA GLY A 120 -18.13 -15.59 -0.81
C GLY A 120 -16.96 -15.73 0.15
N GLY A 121 -16.59 -14.63 0.80
CA GLY A 121 -15.60 -14.60 1.87
C GLY A 121 -16.24 -14.58 3.27
N ASN A 122 -15.42 -14.34 4.27
CA ASN A 122 -15.83 -14.18 5.65
C ASN A 122 -14.89 -13.25 6.41
N LEU A 123 -15.44 -12.19 7.00
CA LEU A 123 -14.69 -11.30 7.87
C LEU A 123 -14.45 -11.98 9.23
N GLY A 124 -13.20 -12.16 9.62
CA GLY A 124 -12.77 -12.81 10.84
C GLY A 124 -12.57 -11.87 12.01
N GLN A 125 -11.91 -12.37 13.04
CA GLN A 125 -11.44 -11.57 14.18
C GLN A 125 -10.05 -11.04 13.88
N SER A 126 -9.65 -9.93 14.51
CA SER A 126 -8.28 -9.41 14.44
C SER A 126 -7.26 -10.49 14.80
N GLY A 127 -6.19 -10.63 14.02
CA GLY A 127 -5.15 -11.65 14.16
C GLY A 127 -5.45 -12.98 13.45
N CYS A 128 -6.59 -13.12 12.76
CA CYS A 128 -6.93 -14.39 12.12
C CYS A 128 -6.10 -14.69 10.86
N VAL A 129 -5.55 -13.67 10.19
CA VAL A 129 -4.68 -13.81 9.01
C VAL A 129 -3.39 -13.00 9.11
N GLY A 130 -3.30 -12.04 10.02
CA GLY A 130 -2.14 -11.15 10.15
C GLY A 130 -0.81 -11.87 10.31
N TYR A 131 -0.81 -13.04 10.96
CA TYR A 131 0.38 -13.88 11.13
C TYR A 131 0.94 -14.47 9.82
N LEU A 132 0.18 -14.44 8.73
CA LEU A 132 0.61 -14.87 7.41
C LEU A 132 1.40 -13.80 6.67
N PHE A 133 1.46 -12.59 7.18
CA PHE A 133 2.08 -11.46 6.52
C PHE A 133 3.23 -10.91 7.37
N THR A 134 4.30 -10.50 6.68
CA THR A 134 5.45 -9.82 7.29
C THR A 134 5.57 -8.44 6.69
N GLU A 135 5.73 -7.41 7.52
CA GLU A 135 5.97 -6.06 7.05
C GLU A 135 7.40 -5.95 6.51
N LYS A 136 7.55 -5.40 5.31
CA LYS A 136 8.83 -5.14 4.64
C LYS A 136 8.82 -3.75 4.01
N GLY A 137 10.00 -3.20 3.77
CA GLY A 137 10.17 -2.04 2.90
C GLY A 137 10.30 -2.50 1.46
N ILE A 138 9.56 -1.85 0.55
CA ILE A 138 9.59 -2.15 -0.89
C ILE A 138 9.96 -0.89 -1.65
N ILE A 139 11.01 -0.98 -2.45
CA ILE A 139 11.45 0.06 -3.39
C ILE A 139 11.28 -0.47 -4.80
N ILE A 140 10.61 0.31 -5.65
CA ILE A 140 10.40 -0.03 -7.07
C ILE A 140 11.17 0.94 -7.95
N ILE A 141 11.88 0.39 -8.93
CA ILE A 141 12.55 1.13 -10.00
C ILE A 141 11.94 0.68 -11.33
N ASP A 142 11.45 1.65 -12.12
CA ASP A 142 10.88 1.45 -13.45
C ASP A 142 11.97 1.72 -14.50
N ASN A 143 12.43 0.68 -15.20
CA ASN A 143 13.44 0.75 -16.26
C ASN A 143 12.81 0.69 -17.66
N SER A 144 11.51 0.96 -17.82
CA SER A 144 10.81 0.90 -19.12
C SER A 144 11.40 1.83 -20.19
N GLU A 145 12.08 2.91 -19.78
CA GLU A 145 12.83 3.80 -20.67
C GLU A 145 14.26 3.31 -20.94
N GLY A 146 14.70 2.27 -20.25
CA GLY A 146 16.05 1.71 -20.30
C GLY A 146 17.09 2.58 -19.59
N GLY A 147 18.27 2.04 -19.40
CA GLY A 147 19.42 2.78 -18.87
C GLY A 147 19.88 2.33 -17.48
N VAL A 148 19.12 1.50 -16.79
CA VAL A 148 19.54 0.86 -15.55
C VAL A 148 20.09 -0.54 -15.87
N ASP A 149 21.32 -0.80 -15.47
CA ASP A 149 21.95 -2.10 -15.52
C ASP A 149 21.48 -2.93 -14.33
N GLU A 150 20.85 -4.08 -14.58
CA GLU A 150 20.25 -4.95 -13.58
C GLU A 150 21.28 -5.48 -12.58
N ASP A 151 22.41 -6.01 -13.08
CA ASP A 151 23.46 -6.61 -12.24
C ASP A 151 24.07 -5.56 -11.31
N LYS A 152 24.31 -4.35 -11.85
CA LYS A 152 24.84 -3.23 -11.09
C LYS A 152 23.83 -2.73 -10.04
N LEU A 153 22.57 -2.59 -10.39
CA LEU A 153 21.53 -2.18 -9.43
C LEU A 153 21.38 -3.18 -8.31
N MET A 154 21.41 -4.48 -8.62
CA MET A 154 21.36 -5.55 -7.61
C MET A 154 22.53 -5.44 -6.63
N GLU A 155 23.76 -5.24 -7.14
CA GLU A 155 24.97 -5.07 -6.31
C GLU A 155 24.82 -3.82 -5.42
N ASP A 156 24.50 -2.66 -6.00
CA ASP A 156 24.31 -1.39 -5.30
C ASP A 156 23.21 -1.48 -4.22
N ALA A 157 22.08 -2.16 -4.50
CA ALA A 157 21.00 -2.34 -3.56
C ALA A 157 21.40 -3.22 -2.36
N LEU A 158 22.06 -4.35 -2.61
CA LEU A 158 22.54 -5.23 -1.54
C LEU A 158 23.62 -4.56 -0.68
N GLU A 159 24.53 -3.80 -1.29
CA GLU A 159 25.53 -3.02 -0.55
C GLU A 159 24.90 -1.91 0.30
N SER A 160 23.79 -1.32 -0.16
CA SER A 160 23.01 -0.32 0.59
C SER A 160 22.17 -0.92 1.74
N GLY A 161 22.12 -2.24 1.87
CA GLY A 161 21.43 -2.93 2.96
C GLY A 161 20.06 -3.51 2.60
N ALA A 162 19.77 -3.70 1.31
CA ALA A 162 18.61 -4.47 0.89
C ALA A 162 18.76 -5.94 1.28
N GLU A 163 17.63 -6.59 1.60
CA GLU A 163 17.57 -8.01 1.92
C GLU A 163 17.41 -8.88 0.68
N ASP A 164 16.67 -8.38 -0.30
CA ASP A 164 16.36 -9.14 -1.52
C ASP A 164 16.20 -8.20 -2.70
N PHE A 165 16.41 -8.74 -3.90
CA PHE A 165 16.26 -8.07 -5.17
C PHE A 165 15.54 -9.00 -6.15
N ALA A 166 14.53 -8.51 -6.83
CA ALA A 166 13.81 -9.23 -7.87
C ALA A 166 13.65 -8.36 -9.12
N ALA A 167 13.76 -8.99 -10.29
CA ALA A 167 13.55 -8.36 -11.57
C ALA A 167 12.39 -9.05 -12.32
N ASP A 168 11.48 -8.26 -12.85
CA ASP A 168 10.42 -8.71 -13.75
C ASP A 168 10.31 -7.77 -14.96
N GLY A 169 10.87 -8.21 -16.07
CA GLY A 169 11.00 -7.38 -17.26
C GLY A 169 11.75 -6.09 -16.96
N ASP A 170 11.08 -4.97 -17.15
CA ASP A 170 11.67 -3.63 -16.93
C ASP A 170 11.46 -3.10 -15.50
N ILE A 171 10.96 -3.93 -14.58
CA ILE A 171 10.68 -3.53 -13.19
C ILE A 171 11.63 -4.24 -12.24
N PHE A 172 12.24 -3.45 -11.37
CA PHE A 172 13.09 -3.94 -10.30
C PHE A 172 12.44 -3.68 -8.96
N GLU A 173 12.31 -4.73 -8.15
CA GLU A 173 11.82 -4.68 -6.79
C GLU A 173 12.96 -4.95 -5.82
N ILE A 174 13.13 -4.04 -4.87
CA ILE A 174 14.14 -4.12 -3.83
C ILE A 174 13.42 -4.21 -2.50
N THR A 175 13.69 -5.29 -1.74
CA THR A 175 13.09 -5.56 -0.44
C THR A 175 14.07 -5.21 0.67
N THR A 176 13.57 -4.54 1.71
CA THR A 176 14.37 -4.15 2.88
C THR A 176 13.64 -4.51 4.18
N GLU A 177 14.34 -4.48 5.31
CA GLU A 177 13.66 -4.32 6.59
C GLU A 177 12.93 -2.97 6.63
N PRO A 178 11.75 -2.88 7.30
CA PRO A 178 10.96 -1.65 7.34
C PRO A 178 11.70 -0.44 7.94
N SER A 179 12.68 -0.71 8.82
CA SER A 179 13.53 0.33 9.44
C SER A 179 14.57 0.92 8.49
N ASP A 180 15.01 0.15 7.50
CA ASP A 180 16.13 0.49 6.63
C ASP A 180 15.67 1.08 5.29
N LEU A 181 14.36 1.03 5.03
CA LEU A 181 13.73 1.47 3.79
C LEU A 181 14.19 2.87 3.32
N GLU A 182 14.13 3.86 4.23
CA GLU A 182 14.51 5.24 3.88
C GLU A 182 16.01 5.37 3.60
N ALA A 183 16.84 4.68 4.38
CA ALA A 183 18.30 4.73 4.22
C ALA A 183 18.72 4.13 2.87
N VAL A 184 18.18 2.97 2.52
CA VAL A 184 18.45 2.30 1.22
C VAL A 184 17.94 3.15 0.07
N ARG A 185 16.75 3.72 0.15
CA ARG A 185 16.24 4.65 -0.87
C ARG A 185 17.16 5.82 -1.08
N ASP A 186 17.55 6.52 -0.01
CA ASP A 186 18.38 7.74 -0.09
C ASP A 186 19.77 7.44 -0.69
N GLU A 187 20.30 6.26 -0.40
CA GLU A 187 21.57 5.82 -0.97
C GLU A 187 21.46 5.52 -2.47
N LEU A 188 20.40 4.80 -2.88
CA LEU A 188 20.13 4.53 -4.30
C LEU A 188 19.85 5.83 -5.09
N GLU A 189 19.12 6.79 -4.52
CA GLU A 189 18.91 8.11 -5.13
C GLU A 189 20.24 8.88 -5.29
N THR A 190 21.15 8.79 -4.31
CA THR A 190 22.49 9.39 -4.37
C THR A 190 23.35 8.76 -5.47
N MET A 191 23.18 7.47 -5.73
CA MET A 191 23.83 6.76 -6.85
C MET A 191 23.20 7.10 -8.21
N GLY A 192 22.06 7.82 -8.22
CA GLY A 192 21.41 8.32 -9.43
C GLY A 192 20.24 7.46 -9.94
N TYR A 193 19.78 6.49 -9.15
CA TYR A 193 18.61 5.72 -9.51
C TYR A 193 17.31 6.50 -9.29
N ALA A 194 16.39 6.41 -10.26
CA ALA A 194 15.06 7.02 -10.16
C ALA A 194 14.08 6.07 -9.47
N ILE A 195 13.64 6.43 -8.27
CA ILE A 195 12.70 5.63 -7.50
C ILE A 195 11.27 5.91 -7.99
N ALA A 196 10.59 4.86 -8.46
CA ALA A 196 9.19 4.94 -8.89
C ALA A 196 8.21 4.84 -7.72
N SER A 197 8.53 4.00 -6.70
CA SER A 197 7.76 3.87 -5.46
C SER A 197 8.66 3.45 -4.32
N CYS A 198 8.36 3.92 -3.11
CA CYS A 198 9.05 3.54 -1.88
C CYS A 198 8.02 3.54 -0.74
N GLU A 199 7.66 2.35 -0.25
CA GLU A 199 6.64 2.23 0.79
C GLU A 199 6.81 0.93 1.59
N LYS A 200 6.23 0.92 2.81
CA LYS A 200 6.10 -0.30 3.60
C LYS A 200 4.95 -1.15 3.08
N ASP A 201 5.15 -2.44 3.01
CA ASP A 201 4.18 -3.41 2.51
C ASP A 201 4.08 -4.63 3.42
N LYS A 202 2.98 -5.39 3.30
CA LYS A 202 2.76 -6.64 4.01
C LYS A 202 2.87 -7.80 3.04
N ILE A 203 4.01 -8.48 3.09
CA ILE A 203 4.33 -9.59 2.20
C ILE A 203 3.82 -10.90 2.80
N PRO A 204 2.99 -11.67 2.07
CA PRO A 204 2.51 -12.95 2.57
C PRO A 204 3.62 -14.01 2.56
N SER A 205 3.61 -14.87 3.57
CA SER A 205 4.55 -16.00 3.69
C SER A 205 4.20 -17.17 2.77
N ASN A 206 2.97 -17.23 2.27
CA ASN A 206 2.48 -18.23 1.32
C ASN A 206 1.40 -17.63 0.43
N TYR A 207 1.28 -18.19 -0.77
CA TYR A 207 0.30 -17.77 -1.77
C TYR A 207 -0.77 -18.84 -1.99
N VAL A 208 -1.96 -18.43 -2.39
CA VAL A 208 -3.11 -19.27 -2.75
C VAL A 208 -3.41 -19.08 -4.22
N ASP A 209 -3.40 -20.17 -4.98
CA ASP A 209 -3.82 -20.19 -6.38
C ASP A 209 -5.33 -20.40 -6.46
N LEU A 210 -6.04 -19.53 -7.18
CA LEU A 210 -7.44 -19.73 -7.51
C LEU A 210 -7.53 -20.35 -8.91
N THR A 211 -8.20 -21.50 -9.02
CA THR A 211 -8.37 -22.23 -10.29
C THR A 211 -9.82 -22.22 -10.78
N ASP A 212 -10.78 -21.94 -9.89
CA ASP A 212 -12.20 -21.84 -10.24
C ASP A 212 -12.51 -20.42 -10.75
N GLU A 213 -13.06 -20.34 -11.95
CA GLU A 213 -13.37 -19.05 -12.59
C GLU A 213 -14.38 -18.19 -11.79
N ASP A 214 -15.30 -18.84 -11.07
CA ASP A 214 -16.30 -18.13 -10.26
C ASP A 214 -15.64 -17.53 -9.01
N ASP A 215 -14.71 -18.24 -8.38
CA ASP A 215 -13.93 -17.73 -7.26
C ASP A 215 -12.96 -16.60 -7.68
N ILE A 216 -12.36 -16.71 -8.86
CA ILE A 216 -11.55 -15.61 -9.43
C ILE A 216 -12.41 -14.36 -9.63
N LYS A 217 -13.60 -14.50 -10.25
CA LYS A 217 -14.53 -13.38 -10.44
C LYS A 217 -14.98 -12.75 -9.12
N LYS A 218 -15.29 -13.58 -8.12
CA LYS A 218 -15.69 -13.11 -6.80
C LYS A 218 -14.53 -12.39 -6.09
N MET A 219 -13.30 -12.92 -6.19
CA MET A 219 -12.13 -12.30 -5.57
C MET A 219 -11.84 -10.93 -6.18
N ASN A 220 -11.85 -10.82 -7.52
CA ASN A 220 -11.71 -9.54 -8.22
C ASN A 220 -12.79 -8.54 -7.79
N ALA A 221 -14.06 -8.96 -7.74
CA ALA A 221 -15.15 -8.10 -7.30
C ALA A 221 -15.03 -7.68 -5.83
N LEU A 222 -14.53 -8.54 -4.95
CA LEU A 222 -14.23 -8.20 -3.56
C LEU A 222 -13.17 -7.10 -3.48
N LEU A 223 -12.04 -7.28 -4.18
CA LEU A 223 -10.95 -6.30 -4.19
C LEU A 223 -11.42 -4.95 -4.76
N GLU A 224 -12.13 -4.96 -5.88
CA GLU A 224 -12.66 -3.75 -6.52
C GLU A 224 -13.58 -2.96 -5.57
N HIS A 225 -14.56 -3.62 -4.93
CA HIS A 225 -15.47 -2.94 -4.01
C HIS A 225 -14.77 -2.42 -2.74
N LEU A 226 -13.76 -3.15 -2.24
CA LEU A 226 -12.93 -2.68 -1.14
C LEU A 226 -12.08 -1.47 -1.58
N GLU A 227 -11.51 -1.50 -2.77
CA GLU A 227 -10.73 -0.37 -3.32
C GLU A 227 -11.59 0.88 -3.57
N GLU A 228 -12.83 0.71 -4.00
CA GLU A 228 -13.77 1.82 -4.21
C GLU A 228 -14.27 2.46 -2.90
N ASN A 229 -14.13 1.77 -1.76
CA ASN A 229 -14.55 2.32 -0.48
C ASN A 229 -13.59 3.43 -0.01
N ASP A 230 -14.14 4.61 0.24
CA ASP A 230 -13.36 5.80 0.62
C ASP A 230 -12.69 5.69 1.99
N ASP A 231 -13.12 4.77 2.85
CA ASP A 231 -12.52 4.54 4.16
C ASP A 231 -11.36 3.52 4.10
N VAL A 232 -11.32 2.67 3.06
CA VAL A 232 -10.25 1.68 2.87
C VAL A 232 -9.02 2.35 2.26
N VAL A 233 -7.88 2.26 2.92
CA VAL A 233 -6.62 2.89 2.50
C VAL A 233 -5.64 1.90 1.88
N SER A 234 -5.60 0.66 2.37
CA SER A 234 -4.75 -0.41 1.82
C SER A 234 -5.42 -1.77 1.93
N ILE A 235 -5.12 -2.65 0.98
CA ILE A 235 -5.58 -4.04 0.95
C ILE A 235 -4.36 -4.91 0.68
N TYR A 236 -4.19 -5.95 1.51
CA TYR A 236 -3.14 -6.95 1.33
C TYR A 236 -3.80 -8.32 1.24
N HIS A 237 -3.32 -9.16 0.36
CA HIS A 237 -3.85 -10.50 0.18
C HIS A 237 -2.75 -11.47 -0.27
N ASN A 238 -2.99 -12.76 -0.06
CA ASN A 238 -2.08 -13.80 -0.47
C ASN A 238 -2.57 -14.59 -1.71
N TRP A 239 -3.46 -14.00 -2.49
CA TRP A 239 -3.84 -14.57 -3.77
C TRP A 239 -2.70 -14.45 -4.77
N ASN A 240 -2.31 -15.58 -5.40
CA ASN A 240 -1.45 -15.61 -6.55
C ASN A 240 -2.32 -15.43 -7.80
N ASP A 241 -2.43 -14.18 -8.27
CA ASP A 241 -3.29 -13.84 -9.41
C ASP A 241 -2.76 -14.30 -10.76
N GLY A 242 -1.59 -14.95 -10.80
CA GLY A 242 -1.09 -15.71 -11.96
C GLY A 242 -0.79 -14.89 -13.22
N GLU A 243 -0.90 -13.55 -13.12
CA GLU A 243 -0.61 -12.64 -14.23
C GLU A 243 0.80 -12.09 -14.18
#